data_b6731cf2475d45289a2f040e1295bd0b
#
_entry.id   b6731cf2475d45289a2f040e1295bd0b
#
_cell.length_a   1.000
_cell.length_b   1.000
_cell.length_c   1.000
_cell.angle_alpha   90.00
_cell.angle_beta   90.00
_cell.angle_gamma   90.00
#
_symmetry.space_group_name_H-M   'P 1'
#
loop_
_entity.id
_entity.type
_entity.pdbx_description
1 polymer ?
#
loop_
_entity_poly.entity_id
_entity_poly.type
_entity_poly.pdbx_seq_one_letter_code
_entity_poly.pdbx_strand_id
1 'polypeptide(L)'
;MILPPFVRATLGRRTEVRGFLVGGHECDPCLVAYDRGYARILHQDSERRRIAEEATLPEASAKRLRRIFGFVEEVGFGDDGAIVLPPMMRRRARIGARALVIGTGGAFEIWSLEVARDHPDPALAEIASFYLDEQHAA
;
A
#
# COMPACT_ATOMS: atom_id res chain seq x y z
N MET A 1 -0.51 8.21 -11.83
CA MET A 1 -1.26 8.41 -10.56
C MET A 1 -0.64 9.56 -9.80
N ILE A 2 -1.45 10.38 -9.16
CA ILE A 2 -0.99 11.53 -8.39
C ILE A 2 -1.33 11.29 -6.91
N LEU A 3 -0.31 11.41 -6.04
CA LEU A 3 -0.51 11.27 -4.60
C LEU A 3 -1.26 12.48 -4.04
N PRO A 4 -2.18 12.28 -3.10
CA PRO A 4 -2.82 13.39 -2.40
C PRO A 4 -1.80 14.30 -1.72
N PRO A 5 -2.06 15.61 -1.61
CA PRO A 5 -1.09 16.55 -1.01
C PRO A 5 -0.65 16.19 0.41
N PHE A 6 -1.54 15.66 1.24
CA PHE A 6 -1.18 15.27 2.61
C PHE A 6 -0.20 14.08 2.63
N VAL A 7 -0.31 13.16 1.68
CA VAL A 7 0.61 12.03 1.54
C VAL A 7 1.99 12.53 1.15
N ARG A 8 2.06 13.41 0.16
CA ARG A 8 3.32 14.02 -0.28
C ARG A 8 4.01 14.79 0.84
N ALA A 9 3.26 15.59 1.57
CA ALA A 9 3.78 16.38 2.68
C ALA A 9 4.32 15.49 3.79
N THR A 10 3.63 14.39 4.11
CA THR A 10 4.07 13.45 5.15
C THR A 10 5.35 12.73 4.73
N LEU A 11 5.40 12.21 3.51
CA LEU A 11 6.57 11.51 2.99
C LEU A 11 7.78 12.46 2.87
N GLY A 12 7.56 13.67 2.36
CA GLY A 12 8.62 14.65 2.22
C GLY A 12 9.21 15.14 3.54
N ARG A 13 8.45 15.11 4.64
CA ARG A 13 8.96 15.43 5.98
C ARG A 13 9.77 14.31 6.61
N ARG A 14 9.47 13.07 6.27
CA ARG A 14 10.12 11.89 6.85
C ARG A 14 11.38 11.48 6.11
N THR A 15 11.54 11.90 4.88
CA THR A 15 12.67 11.53 4.05
C THR A 15 13.14 12.73 3.23
N GLU A 16 14.45 12.89 3.09
CA GLU A 16 15.05 13.91 2.24
C GLU A 16 14.97 13.52 0.76
N VAL A 17 14.66 12.25 0.48
CA VAL A 17 14.52 11.71 -0.87
C VAL A 17 13.05 11.72 -1.26
N ARG A 18 12.75 12.22 -2.46
CA ARG A 18 11.38 12.23 -3.00
C ARG A 18 11.01 10.86 -3.55
N GLY A 19 10.83 9.91 -2.63
CA GLY A 19 10.49 8.55 -2.97
C GLY A 19 10.00 7.78 -1.75
N PHE A 20 9.47 6.62 -2.01
CA PHE A 20 8.97 5.71 -0.99
C PHE A 20 9.06 4.28 -1.49
N LEU A 21 8.93 3.34 -0.57
CA LEU A 21 8.92 1.92 -0.90
C LEU A 21 7.47 1.47 -1.09
N VAL A 22 7.25 0.62 -2.08
CA VAL A 22 5.93 0.02 -2.35
C VAL A 22 6.10 -1.48 -2.39
N GLY A 23 5.26 -2.18 -1.66
CA GLY A 23 5.24 -3.63 -1.62
C GLY A 23 3.82 -4.16 -1.51
N GLY A 24 3.68 -5.45 -1.22
CA GLY A 24 2.38 -6.10 -1.06
C GLY A 24 1.84 -5.97 0.35
N HIS A 25 0.54 -6.21 0.48
CA HIS A 25 -0.14 -6.36 1.76
C HIS A 25 -0.09 -7.82 2.19
N GLU A 26 -0.09 -8.08 3.49
CA GLU A 26 0.02 -9.45 4.02
C GLU A 26 -1.14 -10.36 3.63
N CYS A 27 -2.33 -9.81 3.40
CA CYS A 27 -3.51 -10.61 3.06
C CYS A 27 -4.40 -10.01 1.97
N ASP A 28 -4.44 -8.69 1.81
CA ASP A 28 -5.34 -8.02 0.87
C ASP A 28 -4.69 -7.78 -0.50
N PRO A 29 -5.49 -7.65 -1.57
CA PRO A 29 -4.97 -7.39 -2.91
C PRO A 29 -4.69 -5.90 -3.14
N CYS A 30 -4.08 -5.22 -2.18
CA CYS A 30 -3.65 -3.83 -2.30
C CYS A 30 -2.14 -3.72 -2.20
N LEU A 31 -1.62 -2.54 -2.48
CA LEU A 31 -0.23 -2.21 -2.27
C LEU A 31 -0.08 -1.44 -0.96
N VAL A 32 1.08 -1.59 -0.33
CA VAL A 32 1.44 -0.82 0.87
C VAL A 32 2.64 0.04 0.54
N ALA A 33 2.50 1.35 0.79
CA ALA A 33 3.54 2.33 0.55
C ALA A 33 4.04 2.90 1.87
N TYR A 34 5.35 3.01 2.03
CA TYR A 34 5.95 3.45 3.29
C TYR A 34 7.34 4.05 3.05
N ASP A 35 7.82 4.84 4.01
CA ASP A 35 9.17 5.39 3.97
C ASP A 35 10.20 4.38 4.53
N ARG A 36 11.49 4.73 4.44
CA ARG A 36 12.58 3.86 4.91
C ARG A 36 12.56 3.69 6.43
N GLY A 37 12.07 4.70 7.16
CA GLY A 37 11.91 4.59 8.62
C GLY A 37 10.90 3.53 9.01
N TYR A 38 9.77 3.52 8.34
CA TYR A 38 8.74 2.51 8.56
C TYR A 38 9.17 1.12 8.07
N ALA A 39 10.00 1.06 7.03
CA ALA A 39 10.56 -0.21 6.53
C ALA A 39 11.27 -0.97 7.65
N ARG A 40 12.04 -0.28 8.47
CA ARG A 40 12.74 -0.88 9.61
C ARG A 40 11.75 -1.46 10.62
N ILE A 41 10.69 -0.72 10.94
CA ILE A 41 9.63 -1.19 11.86
C ILE A 41 8.94 -2.42 11.29
N LEU A 42 8.62 -2.39 10.01
CA LEU A 42 7.95 -3.50 9.31
C LEU A 42 8.81 -4.77 9.32
N HIS A 43 10.12 -4.63 9.06
CA HIS A 43 11.06 -5.75 9.12
C HIS A 43 11.18 -6.34 10.52
N GLN A 44 11.29 -5.49 11.55
CA GLN A 44 11.40 -5.95 12.94
C GLN A 44 10.14 -6.68 13.38
N ASP A 45 8.97 -6.14 13.07
CA ASP A 45 7.69 -6.75 13.43
C ASP A 45 7.48 -8.08 12.70
N SER A 46 7.79 -8.12 11.41
CA SER A 46 7.67 -9.33 10.59
C SER A 46 8.60 -10.43 11.10
N GLU A 47 9.83 -10.09 11.50
CA GLU A 47 10.78 -11.05 12.03
C GLU A 47 10.32 -11.59 13.40
N ARG A 48 9.79 -10.73 14.25
CA ARG A 48 9.22 -11.14 15.54
C ARG A 48 8.08 -12.13 15.35
N ARG A 49 7.18 -11.85 14.43
CA ARG A 49 6.07 -12.75 14.10
C ARG A 49 6.55 -14.06 13.50
N ARG A 50 7.56 -14.01 12.63
CA ARG A 50 8.16 -15.23 12.05
C ARG A 50 8.71 -16.14 13.12
N ILE A 51 9.48 -15.62 14.05
CA ILE A 51 10.06 -16.40 15.17
C ILE A 51 8.95 -17.01 16.02
N ALA A 52 7.91 -16.26 16.36
CA ALA A 52 6.79 -16.75 17.17
C ALA A 52 6.00 -17.87 16.45
N GLU A 53 5.93 -17.85 15.12
CA GLU A 53 5.14 -18.80 14.33
C GLU A 53 5.95 -19.96 13.77
N GLU A 54 7.27 -19.95 13.91
CA GLU A 54 8.18 -20.92 13.27
C GLU A 54 7.83 -22.39 13.60
N ALA A 55 7.45 -22.65 14.84
CA ALA A 55 7.13 -24.01 15.30
C ALA A 55 5.69 -24.44 14.96
N THR A 56 4.76 -23.49 14.69
CA THR A 56 3.34 -23.79 14.56
C THR A 56 2.78 -23.50 13.17
N LEU A 57 3.22 -22.43 12.52
CA LEU A 57 2.68 -21.95 11.24
C LEU A 57 3.79 -21.57 10.24
N PRO A 58 4.77 -22.47 9.95
CA PRO A 58 5.91 -22.09 9.12
C PRO A 58 5.53 -21.74 7.68
N GLU A 59 4.56 -22.44 7.10
CA GLU A 59 4.12 -22.17 5.73
C GLU A 59 3.32 -20.87 5.61
N ALA A 60 2.46 -20.59 6.57
CA ALA A 60 1.70 -19.34 6.62
C ALA A 60 2.62 -18.15 6.80
N SER A 61 3.64 -18.28 7.64
CA SER A 61 4.66 -17.26 7.86
C SER A 61 5.44 -16.97 6.58
N ALA A 62 5.92 -18.01 5.89
CA ALA A 62 6.65 -17.86 4.64
C ALA A 62 5.80 -17.21 3.55
N LYS A 63 4.56 -17.60 3.44
CA LYS A 63 3.60 -17.05 2.47
C LYS A 63 3.36 -15.55 2.72
N ARG A 64 3.18 -15.17 3.98
CA ARG A 64 3.02 -13.76 4.37
C ARG A 64 4.26 -12.94 4.00
N LEU A 65 5.45 -13.42 4.31
CA LEU A 65 6.70 -12.72 4.02
C LEU A 65 6.92 -12.53 2.51
N ARG A 66 6.57 -13.52 1.70
CA ARG A 66 6.65 -13.38 0.26
C ARG A 66 5.68 -12.32 -0.28
N ARG A 67 4.48 -12.22 0.30
CA ARG A 67 3.52 -11.19 -0.09
C ARG A 67 4.00 -9.78 0.27
N ILE A 68 4.61 -9.62 1.44
CA ILE A 68 5.07 -8.31 1.93
C ILE A 68 6.37 -7.88 1.23
N PHE A 69 7.34 -8.77 1.12
CA PHE A 69 8.70 -8.42 0.70
C PHE A 69 9.10 -8.93 -0.69
N GLY A 70 8.32 -9.79 -1.29
CA GLY A 70 8.72 -10.47 -2.52
C GLY A 70 8.84 -9.58 -3.75
N PHE A 71 8.26 -8.38 -3.74
CA PHE A 71 8.29 -7.46 -4.88
C PHE A 71 8.35 -5.99 -4.46
N VAL A 72 9.07 -5.68 -3.39
CA VAL A 72 9.24 -4.30 -2.94
C VAL A 72 10.12 -3.53 -3.93
N GLU A 73 9.66 -2.35 -4.33
CA GLU A 73 10.42 -1.44 -5.19
C GLU A 73 10.36 -0.01 -4.65
N GLU A 74 11.39 0.76 -4.93
CA GLU A 74 11.40 2.18 -4.64
C GLU A 74 10.71 2.93 -5.77
N VAL A 75 9.76 3.79 -5.40
CA VAL A 75 8.99 4.59 -6.35
C VAL A 75 9.21 6.06 -6.02
N GLY A 76 9.69 6.82 -6.98
CA GLY A 76 9.86 8.26 -6.84
C GLY A 76 8.57 9.01 -7.17
N PHE A 77 8.46 10.24 -6.68
CA PHE A 77 7.38 11.14 -7.09
C PHE A 77 7.95 12.53 -7.41
N GLY A 78 7.33 13.19 -8.41
CA GLY A 78 7.71 14.53 -8.84
C GLY A 78 7.11 15.62 -7.94
N ASP A 79 7.40 16.88 -8.27
CA ASP A 79 6.89 18.06 -7.54
C ASP A 79 5.36 18.12 -7.54
N ASP A 80 4.73 17.63 -8.59
CA ASP A 80 3.27 17.55 -8.74
C ASP A 80 2.67 16.34 -8.01
N GLY A 81 3.49 15.48 -7.42
CA GLY A 81 3.05 14.26 -6.75
C GLY A 81 2.73 13.11 -7.69
N ALA A 82 3.05 13.22 -8.96
CA ALA A 82 2.83 12.14 -9.92
C ALA A 82 3.77 10.96 -9.64
N ILE A 83 3.22 9.76 -9.67
CA ILE A 83 3.98 8.51 -9.53
C ILE A 83 3.63 7.56 -10.66
N VAL A 84 4.57 6.69 -11.00
CA VAL A 84 4.36 5.60 -11.96
C VAL A 84 4.56 4.29 -11.22
N LEU A 85 3.48 3.55 -11.03
CA LEU A 85 3.55 2.22 -10.44
C LEU A 85 4.11 1.23 -11.45
N PRO A 86 5.06 0.36 -11.07
CA PRO A 86 5.53 -0.71 -11.94
C PRO A 86 4.37 -1.58 -12.45
N PRO A 87 4.43 -2.04 -13.70
CA PRO A 87 3.33 -2.81 -14.30
C PRO A 87 2.92 -4.04 -13.49
N MET A 88 3.86 -4.73 -12.88
CA MET A 88 3.59 -5.89 -12.03
C MET A 88 2.72 -5.51 -10.83
N MET A 89 3.00 -4.37 -10.20
CA MET A 89 2.24 -3.89 -9.04
C MET A 89 0.82 -3.49 -9.44
N ARG A 90 0.68 -2.79 -10.58
CA ARG A 90 -0.63 -2.44 -11.12
C ARG A 90 -1.48 -3.69 -11.38
N ARG A 91 -0.89 -4.69 -11.98
CA ARG A 91 -1.56 -5.96 -12.29
C ARG A 91 -1.98 -6.67 -11.02
N ARG A 92 -1.06 -6.78 -10.05
CA ARG A 92 -1.32 -7.47 -8.79
C ARG A 92 -2.45 -6.84 -8.00
N ALA A 93 -2.50 -5.52 -7.93
CA ALA A 93 -3.54 -4.79 -7.21
C ALA A 93 -4.77 -4.48 -8.09
N ARG A 94 -4.76 -4.86 -9.36
CA ARG A 94 -5.84 -4.61 -10.33
C ARG A 94 -6.15 -3.13 -10.49
N ILE A 95 -5.13 -2.29 -10.38
CA ILE A 95 -5.28 -0.84 -10.50
C ILE A 95 -5.34 -0.46 -11.98
N GLY A 96 -6.49 0.08 -12.37
CA GLY A 96 -6.70 0.64 -13.70
C GLY A 96 -6.44 2.15 -13.74
N ALA A 97 -7.42 2.90 -14.22
CA ALA A 97 -7.33 4.35 -14.32
C ALA A 97 -7.49 5.06 -12.98
N ARG A 98 -8.13 4.42 -12.00
CA ARG A 98 -8.46 5.03 -10.71
C ARG A 98 -7.89 4.21 -9.57
N ALA A 99 -7.33 4.91 -8.58
CA ALA A 99 -6.81 4.29 -7.38
C ALA A 99 -7.28 5.05 -6.14
N LEU A 100 -7.44 4.34 -5.04
CA LEU A 100 -7.78 4.90 -3.74
C LEU A 100 -6.54 4.80 -2.85
N VAL A 101 -6.15 5.91 -2.24
CA VAL A 101 -5.02 5.96 -1.31
C VAL A 101 -5.57 6.19 0.09
N ILE A 102 -5.27 5.27 1.00
CA ILE A 102 -5.76 5.30 2.38
C ILE A 102 -4.59 5.30 3.34
N GLY A 103 -4.55 6.26 4.27
CA GLY A 103 -3.58 6.27 5.36
C GLY A 103 -3.94 5.23 6.42
N THR A 104 -2.94 4.49 6.87
CA THR A 104 -3.10 3.45 7.90
C THR A 104 -2.17 3.69 9.11
N GLY A 105 -1.86 4.95 9.38
CA GLY A 105 -0.94 5.34 10.44
C GLY A 105 0.48 5.55 9.92
N GLY A 106 1.35 4.58 10.06
CA GLY A 106 2.74 4.69 9.59
C GLY A 106 2.95 4.42 8.11
N ALA A 107 1.91 3.97 7.40
CA ALA A 107 1.98 3.59 5.99
C ALA A 107 0.73 4.05 5.26
N PHE A 108 0.71 3.81 3.94
CA PHE A 108 -0.46 4.07 3.09
C PHE A 108 -0.78 2.81 2.30
N GLU A 109 -2.07 2.58 2.07
CA GLU A 109 -2.54 1.52 1.17
C GLU A 109 -2.97 2.14 -0.15
N ILE A 110 -2.66 1.46 -1.24
CA ILE A 110 -3.07 1.85 -2.59
C ILE A 110 -3.96 0.75 -3.15
N TRP A 111 -5.21 1.08 -3.38
CA TRP A 111 -6.25 0.16 -3.79
C TRP A 111 -6.78 0.47 -5.19
N SER A 112 -7.17 -0.57 -5.92
CA SER A 112 -8.14 -0.40 -6.98
C SER A 112 -9.46 0.07 -6.36
N LEU A 113 -10.05 1.11 -6.91
CA LEU A 113 -11.29 1.69 -6.36
C LEU A 113 -12.43 0.67 -6.41
N GLU A 114 -12.52 -0.09 -7.49
CA GLU A 114 -13.53 -1.13 -7.68
C GLU A 114 -13.33 -2.32 -6.71
N VAL A 115 -12.09 -2.74 -6.52
CA VAL A 115 -11.76 -3.82 -5.58
C VAL A 115 -12.08 -3.41 -4.14
N ALA A 116 -11.75 -2.18 -3.77
CA ALA A 116 -12.04 -1.65 -2.43
C ALA A 116 -13.54 -1.57 -2.16
N ARG A 117 -14.33 -1.14 -3.16
CA ARG A 117 -15.79 -1.09 -3.06
C ARG A 117 -16.40 -2.46 -2.73
N ASP A 118 -15.87 -3.51 -3.32
CA ASP A 118 -16.39 -4.88 -3.16
C ASP A 118 -15.76 -5.62 -1.98
N HIS A 119 -14.93 -4.96 -1.20
CA HIS A 119 -14.24 -5.58 -0.05
C HIS A 119 -15.22 -5.85 1.11
N PRO A 120 -15.04 -6.95 1.85
CA PRO A 120 -15.90 -7.29 3.00
C PRO A 120 -15.84 -6.29 4.16
N ASP A 121 -14.75 -5.54 4.30
CA ASP A 121 -14.66 -4.49 5.32
C ASP A 121 -15.60 -3.34 5.00
N PRO A 122 -16.64 -3.08 5.83
CA PRO A 122 -17.63 -2.06 5.53
C PRO A 122 -17.04 -0.64 5.47
N ALA A 123 -16.04 -0.33 6.27
CA ALA A 123 -15.42 0.99 6.28
C ALA A 123 -14.68 1.27 4.97
N LEU A 124 -13.93 0.29 4.49
CA LEU A 124 -13.21 0.40 3.22
C LEU A 124 -14.19 0.52 2.04
N ALA A 125 -15.21 -0.32 2.02
CA ALA A 125 -16.24 -0.32 0.98
C ALA A 125 -17.00 1.01 0.94
N GLU A 126 -17.32 1.59 2.09
CA GLU A 126 -17.98 2.88 2.21
C GLU A 126 -17.13 4.01 1.64
N ILE A 127 -15.85 4.06 2.01
CA ILE A 127 -14.92 5.08 1.49
C ILE A 127 -14.82 4.99 -0.03
N ALA A 128 -14.65 3.78 -0.55
CA ALA A 128 -14.54 3.56 -1.99
C ALA A 128 -15.82 3.95 -2.73
N SER A 129 -16.98 3.60 -2.19
CA SER A 129 -18.29 3.96 -2.76
C SER A 129 -18.49 5.47 -2.82
N PHE A 130 -18.07 6.19 -1.78
CA PHE A 130 -18.13 7.65 -1.74
C PHE A 130 -17.35 8.27 -2.90
N TYR A 131 -16.13 7.84 -3.14
CA TYR A 131 -15.31 8.37 -4.23
C TYR A 131 -15.84 7.99 -5.62
N LEU A 132 -16.39 6.80 -5.78
CA LEU A 132 -17.02 6.39 -7.04
C LEU A 132 -18.25 7.23 -7.34
N ASP A 133 -19.11 7.47 -6.35
CA ASP A 133 -20.31 8.28 -6.50
C ASP A 133 -19.96 9.73 -6.82
N GLU A 134 -18.97 10.30 -6.15
CA GLU A 134 -18.49 11.66 -6.40
C GLU A 134 -18.00 11.83 -7.85
N GLN A 135 -17.28 10.85 -8.37
CA GLN A 135 -16.81 10.87 -9.77
C GLN A 135 -17.97 10.78 -10.77
N HIS A 136 -19.03 10.05 -10.41
CA HIS A 136 -20.21 9.93 -11.27
C HIS A 136 -21.10 11.20 -11.22
N ALA A 137 -21.04 11.94 -10.12
CA ALA A 137 -21.80 13.19 -9.97
C ALA A 137 -21.14 14.38 -10.68
N ALA A 138 -19.87 14.27 -11.01
CA ALA A 138 -19.15 15.30 -11.76
C ALA A 138 -19.28 15.06 -13.28
#